data_00b8b45a9baf00768926233249e0dad9
#
_entry.id   00b8b45a9baf00768926233249e0dad9
#
_cell.length_a   1.000
_cell.length_b   1.000
_cell.length_c   1.000
_cell.angle_alpha   90.00
_cell.angle_beta   90.00
_cell.angle_gamma   90.00
#
_symmetry.space_group_name_H-M   'P 1'
#
loop_
_entity.id
_entity.type
_entity.pdbx_description
1 polymer ?
#
loop_
_entity_poly.entity_id
_entity_poly.type
_entity_poly.pdbx_seq_one_letter_code
_entity_poly.pdbx_strand_id
1 'polypeptide(L)'
;MIAGADNTDARKVAEDMNRRAEAAMKIVSNQAIRDSLAICRAIVTGVECSLKCDEYDRMPNRKGVVKMRFEKANITRLRYLGDKLVTAGMYIYKHSRNYVEALDALKLCIKVKEGNCQSMDVKDYTGVASAHIARINLDKLNYKEADRYADIALRYDESAQKGAEVKAQCMYARMITAQDSAKYLAVITRLYETEPTNETYFAWLMKFYSRPSQRHKLEYFVDKELEHNPDNSIPWILKGEIAMQAQRWDEAIDAYKHSDEIIPGEVPVIYNIGVCLNNKALEMSEDLKKQQGTLSKEDETKIKQVFAEARNYFERVRVKDPHRKKVDWVTPLYMVYTVLGEKIKLEELKPLVTGFKD
;
A
#
# COMPACT_ATOMS: atom_id res chain seq x y z
N MET A 1 27.23 -25.37 32.29
CA MET A 1 28.02 -24.89 33.47
C MET A 1 28.56 -23.52 33.10
N ILE A 2 27.85 -22.45 33.45
CA ILE A 2 28.38 -21.07 33.41
C ILE A 2 28.94 -20.81 34.82
N ALA A 3 30.25 -20.89 34.94
CA ALA A 3 30.96 -20.68 36.19
C ALA A 3 31.00 -19.18 36.54
N GLY A 4 30.54 -18.83 37.75
CA GLY A 4 31.16 -17.81 38.57
C GLY A 4 31.02 -16.34 38.12
N ALA A 5 29.83 -15.85 37.76
CA ALA A 5 29.56 -14.42 37.91
C ALA A 5 29.31 -14.15 39.40
N ASP A 6 30.07 -13.20 39.99
CA ASP A 6 30.01 -12.89 41.42
C ASP A 6 28.58 -12.48 41.82
N ASN A 7 27.94 -13.29 42.65
CA ASN A 7 26.54 -13.17 43.09
C ASN A 7 26.22 -11.85 43.83
N THR A 8 27.26 -11.12 44.22
CA THR A 8 27.19 -9.77 44.79
C THR A 8 26.89 -8.75 43.72
N ASP A 9 27.34 -9.00 42.49
CA ASP A 9 27.04 -8.13 41.31
C ASP A 9 25.63 -8.27 40.82
N ALA A 10 25.06 -9.51 40.76
CA ALA A 10 23.69 -9.74 40.33
C ALA A 10 22.69 -8.96 41.20
N ARG A 11 22.85 -8.98 42.51
CA ARG A 11 22.00 -8.23 43.44
C ARG A 11 22.07 -6.72 43.25
N LYS A 12 23.28 -6.19 43.06
CA LYS A 12 23.51 -4.75 42.80
C LYS A 12 22.92 -4.34 41.45
N VAL A 13 23.06 -5.21 40.44
CA VAL A 13 22.43 -4.97 39.12
C VAL A 13 20.91 -4.93 39.22
N ALA A 14 20.29 -5.88 39.93
CA ALA A 14 18.84 -5.86 40.15
C ALA A 14 18.37 -4.57 40.86
N GLU A 15 19.10 -4.11 41.90
CA GLU A 15 18.82 -2.86 42.62
C GLU A 15 18.93 -1.63 41.70
N ASP A 16 19.98 -1.56 40.87
CA ASP A 16 20.16 -0.46 39.92
C ASP A 16 19.06 -0.46 38.85
N MET A 17 18.75 -1.63 38.27
CA MET A 17 17.68 -1.75 37.29
C MET A 17 16.32 -1.38 37.89
N ASN A 18 16.02 -1.79 39.13
CA ASN A 18 14.79 -1.37 39.81
C ASN A 18 14.71 0.15 39.98
N ARG A 19 15.80 0.81 40.40
CA ARG A 19 15.85 2.27 40.56
C ARG A 19 15.63 3.00 39.24
N ARG A 20 16.24 2.50 38.13
CA ARG A 20 16.04 3.06 36.78
C ARG A 20 14.61 2.86 36.26
N ALA A 21 14.03 1.70 36.51
CA ALA A 21 12.63 1.45 36.17
C ALA A 21 11.66 2.36 36.94
N GLU A 22 11.92 2.64 38.22
CA GLU A 22 11.16 3.62 39.02
C GLU A 22 11.29 5.05 38.49
N ALA A 23 12.49 5.45 38.08
CA ALA A 23 12.69 6.77 37.48
C ALA A 23 11.95 6.90 36.17
N ALA A 24 11.95 5.88 35.32
CA ALA A 24 11.19 5.84 34.09
C ALA A 24 9.67 5.93 34.34
N MET A 25 9.14 5.21 35.34
CA MET A 25 7.73 5.29 35.74
C MET A 25 7.34 6.69 36.18
N LYS A 26 8.21 7.41 36.93
CA LYS A 26 7.95 8.81 37.32
C LYS A 26 7.80 9.72 36.11
N ILE A 27 8.60 9.53 35.06
CA ILE A 27 8.51 10.29 33.81
C ILE A 27 7.17 10.00 33.12
N VAL A 28 6.81 8.72 32.98
CA VAL A 28 5.56 8.31 32.29
C VAL A 28 4.31 8.78 33.03
N SER A 29 4.35 8.85 34.37
CA SER A 29 3.24 9.27 35.21
C SER A 29 3.15 10.79 35.38
N ASN A 30 4.14 11.56 34.98
CA ASN A 30 4.19 13.00 35.18
C ASN A 30 3.42 13.75 34.09
N GLN A 31 2.22 14.22 34.43
CA GLN A 31 1.36 14.98 33.52
C GLN A 31 1.94 16.33 33.06
N ALA A 32 2.97 16.85 33.72
CA ALA A 32 3.64 18.09 33.32
C ALA A 32 4.60 17.92 32.14
N ILE A 33 5.04 16.70 31.86
CA ILE A 33 5.95 16.41 30.74
C ILE A 33 5.15 16.45 29.42
N ARG A 34 5.55 17.36 28.49
CA ARG A 34 4.91 17.53 27.16
C ARG A 34 5.69 16.87 26.04
N ASP A 35 6.93 16.46 26.28
CA ASP A 35 7.76 15.77 25.29
C ASP A 35 7.31 14.30 25.14
N SER A 36 6.49 14.05 24.12
CA SER A 36 5.98 12.70 23.84
C SER A 36 7.09 11.72 23.49
N LEU A 37 8.20 12.16 22.86
CA LEU A 37 9.32 11.29 22.52
C LEU A 37 10.08 10.86 23.79
N ALA A 38 10.28 11.79 24.74
CA ALA A 38 10.87 11.47 26.05
C ALA A 38 9.99 10.48 26.84
N ILE A 39 8.68 10.64 26.81
CA ILE A 39 7.72 9.71 27.43
C ILE A 39 7.83 8.32 26.79
N CYS A 40 7.85 8.23 25.44
CA CYS A 40 7.99 6.96 24.74
C CYS A 40 9.31 6.25 25.09
N ARG A 41 10.42 6.98 25.15
CA ARG A 41 11.71 6.45 25.59
C ARG A 41 11.70 5.99 27.05
N ALA A 42 11.01 6.71 27.92
CA ALA A 42 10.82 6.28 29.30
C ALA A 42 10.01 4.99 29.42
N ILE A 43 8.97 4.80 28.58
CA ILE A 43 8.22 3.53 28.50
C ILE A 43 9.18 2.38 28.15
N VAL A 44 9.98 2.53 27.09
CA VAL A 44 10.95 1.53 26.65
C VAL A 44 11.97 1.21 27.76
N THR A 45 12.58 2.25 28.35
CA THR A 45 13.55 2.10 29.46
C THR A 45 12.92 1.40 30.66
N GLY A 46 11.69 1.76 31.00
CA GLY A 46 10.96 1.16 32.13
C GLY A 46 10.73 -0.34 31.95
N VAL A 47 10.33 -0.77 30.74
CA VAL A 47 10.15 -2.18 30.38
C VAL A 47 11.48 -2.91 30.40
N GLU A 48 12.49 -2.38 29.70
CA GLU A 48 13.82 -3.00 29.61
C GLU A 48 14.44 -3.20 30.99
N CYS A 49 14.44 -2.17 31.84
CA CYS A 49 14.97 -2.25 33.19
C CYS A 49 14.15 -3.19 34.08
N SER A 50 12.84 -3.28 33.93
CA SER A 50 11.99 -4.23 34.67
C SER A 50 12.30 -5.68 34.31
N LEU A 51 12.49 -5.98 33.02
CA LEU A 51 12.88 -7.32 32.54
C LEU A 51 14.25 -7.72 33.05
N LYS A 52 15.24 -6.83 32.94
CA LYS A 52 16.58 -7.06 33.45
C LYS A 52 16.60 -7.20 34.99
N CYS A 53 15.81 -6.37 35.69
CA CYS A 53 15.68 -6.49 37.14
C CYS A 53 15.13 -7.87 37.51
N ASP A 54 14.10 -8.36 36.84
CA ASP A 54 13.52 -9.69 37.10
C ASP A 54 14.54 -10.81 36.85
N GLU A 55 15.29 -10.72 35.75
CA GLU A 55 16.33 -11.69 35.39
C GLU A 55 17.41 -11.81 36.52
N TYR A 56 17.98 -10.70 36.97
CA TYR A 56 19.00 -10.70 37.98
C TYR A 56 18.48 -10.96 39.40
N ASP A 57 17.22 -10.57 39.72
CA ASP A 57 16.61 -10.80 41.02
C ASP A 57 16.26 -12.30 41.23
N ARG A 58 16.15 -13.09 40.15
CA ARG A 58 15.97 -14.56 40.17
C ARG A 58 17.26 -15.34 40.29
N MET A 59 18.41 -14.69 40.21
CA MET A 59 19.70 -15.39 40.39
C MET A 59 19.89 -15.81 41.84
N PRO A 60 20.31 -17.08 42.12
CA PRO A 60 20.52 -17.56 43.48
C PRO A 60 21.66 -16.80 44.15
N ASN A 61 21.59 -16.58 45.46
CA ASN A 61 22.66 -16.01 46.24
C ASN A 61 23.81 -17.03 46.46
N ARG A 62 24.91 -16.62 47.15
CA ARG A 62 26.05 -17.49 47.43
C ARG A 62 25.72 -18.80 48.17
N LYS A 63 24.54 -18.88 48.80
CA LYS A 63 24.01 -20.08 49.47
C LYS A 63 23.07 -20.89 48.59
N GLY A 64 22.94 -20.57 47.28
CA GLY A 64 22.04 -21.24 46.37
C GLY A 64 20.55 -20.86 46.54
N VAL A 65 20.22 -19.89 47.39
CA VAL A 65 18.85 -19.48 47.70
C VAL A 65 18.42 -18.33 46.77
N VAL A 66 17.28 -18.49 46.09
CA VAL A 66 16.61 -17.43 45.29
C VAL A 66 15.69 -16.64 46.22
N LYS A 67 15.86 -15.32 46.29
CA LYS A 67 14.97 -14.41 47.02
C LYS A 67 14.62 -13.24 46.14
N MET A 68 13.42 -13.29 45.49
CA MET A 68 12.95 -12.23 44.63
C MET A 68 12.39 -11.07 45.47
N ARG A 69 12.99 -9.89 45.30
CA ARG A 69 12.64 -8.67 46.05
C ARG A 69 11.76 -7.72 45.28
N PHE A 70 11.90 -7.73 43.97
CA PHE A 70 11.28 -6.75 43.08
C PHE A 70 10.18 -7.34 42.19
N GLU A 71 9.84 -8.64 42.33
CA GLU A 71 8.88 -9.35 41.47
C GLU A 71 7.55 -8.62 41.35
N LYS A 72 6.91 -8.27 42.47
CA LYS A 72 5.60 -7.55 42.45
C LYS A 72 5.69 -6.20 41.74
N ALA A 73 6.78 -5.46 41.96
CA ALA A 73 6.99 -4.16 41.34
C ALA A 73 7.24 -4.31 39.83
N ASN A 74 8.01 -5.31 39.42
CA ASN A 74 8.27 -5.59 38.01
C ASN A 74 6.99 -6.03 37.28
N ILE A 75 6.17 -6.91 37.87
CA ILE A 75 4.87 -7.32 37.35
C ILE A 75 3.96 -6.11 37.09
N THR A 76 3.84 -5.24 38.09
CA THR A 76 3.00 -4.03 37.96
C THR A 76 3.46 -3.12 36.85
N ARG A 77 4.78 -2.88 36.74
CA ARG A 77 5.38 -2.04 35.69
C ARG A 77 5.21 -2.64 34.32
N LEU A 78 5.51 -3.93 34.16
CA LEU A 78 5.44 -4.62 32.88
C LEU A 78 4.00 -4.66 32.36
N ARG A 79 3.00 -4.86 33.24
CA ARG A 79 1.58 -4.79 32.89
C ARG A 79 1.21 -3.38 32.39
N TYR A 80 1.54 -2.33 33.14
CA TYR A 80 1.17 -0.96 32.81
C TYR A 80 1.92 -0.40 31.59
N LEU A 81 3.23 -0.65 31.48
CA LEU A 81 4.07 -0.14 30.39
C LEU A 81 3.98 -1.02 29.13
N GLY A 82 3.78 -2.33 29.29
CA GLY A 82 3.66 -3.28 28.18
C GLY A 82 2.54 -2.92 27.22
N ASP A 83 1.39 -2.53 27.75
CA ASP A 83 0.25 -2.09 26.94
C ASP A 83 0.54 -0.82 26.09
N LYS A 84 1.54 -0.04 26.46
CA LYS A 84 1.93 1.19 25.77
C LYS A 84 3.11 1.02 24.81
N LEU A 85 3.79 -0.13 24.87
CA LEU A 85 5.10 -0.32 24.26
C LEU A 85 5.02 -0.32 22.70
N VAL A 86 3.99 -0.94 22.13
CA VAL A 86 3.76 -0.92 20.67
C VAL A 86 3.57 0.52 20.17
N THR A 87 2.68 1.26 20.85
CA THR A 87 2.42 2.66 20.51
C THR A 87 3.66 3.53 20.65
N ALA A 88 4.44 3.32 21.72
CA ALA A 88 5.71 4.02 21.94
C ALA A 88 6.72 3.70 20.84
N GLY A 89 6.91 2.43 20.46
CA GLY A 89 7.79 2.02 19.36
C GLY A 89 7.40 2.65 18.03
N MET A 90 6.10 2.67 17.70
CA MET A 90 5.61 3.29 16.48
C MET A 90 5.72 4.82 16.50
N TYR A 91 5.54 5.45 17.66
CA TYR A 91 5.77 6.89 17.80
C TYR A 91 7.25 7.24 17.60
N ILE A 92 8.17 6.47 18.18
CA ILE A 92 9.63 6.60 17.97
C ILE A 92 9.95 6.45 16.49
N TYR A 93 9.38 5.45 15.79
CA TYR A 93 9.60 5.26 14.35
C TYR A 93 9.23 6.49 13.52
N LYS A 94 8.11 7.14 13.84
CA LYS A 94 7.61 8.30 13.10
C LYS A 94 8.37 9.60 13.40
N HIS A 95 8.89 9.78 14.62
CA HIS A 95 9.41 11.06 15.09
C HIS A 95 10.90 11.04 15.41
N SER A 96 11.54 9.85 15.48
CA SER A 96 12.99 9.72 15.62
C SER A 96 13.65 9.44 14.27
N ARG A 97 14.86 9.95 14.05
CA ARG A 97 15.68 9.57 12.89
C ARG A 97 16.29 8.18 13.01
N ASN A 98 16.23 7.59 14.19
CA ASN A 98 16.81 6.28 14.50
C ASN A 98 15.74 5.19 14.54
N TYR A 99 15.51 4.53 13.39
CA TYR A 99 14.56 3.42 13.31
C TYR A 99 14.97 2.17 14.10
N VAL A 100 16.26 2.01 14.43
CA VAL A 100 16.76 0.89 15.25
C VAL A 100 16.17 0.98 16.66
N GLU A 101 16.09 2.18 17.23
CA GLU A 101 15.46 2.43 18.53
C GLU A 101 13.99 1.95 18.54
N ALA A 102 13.27 2.19 17.47
CA ALA A 102 11.87 1.72 17.31
C ALA A 102 11.79 0.19 17.21
N LEU A 103 12.70 -0.43 16.42
CA LEU A 103 12.76 -1.89 16.32
C LEU A 103 13.08 -2.54 17.68
N ASP A 104 13.99 -1.97 18.45
CA ASP A 104 14.36 -2.50 19.76
C ASP A 104 13.18 -2.37 20.75
N ALA A 105 12.45 -1.24 20.71
CA ALA A 105 11.22 -1.06 21.49
C ALA A 105 10.16 -2.13 21.14
N LEU A 106 9.94 -2.40 19.86
CA LEU A 106 8.96 -3.40 19.42
C LEU A 106 9.40 -4.84 19.77
N LYS A 107 10.70 -5.15 19.69
CA LYS A 107 11.25 -6.45 20.13
C LYS A 107 11.06 -6.70 21.62
N LEU A 108 11.01 -5.64 22.45
CA LEU A 108 10.71 -5.79 23.87
C LEU A 108 9.30 -6.33 24.11
N CYS A 109 8.32 -6.05 23.24
CA CYS A 109 6.96 -6.63 23.34
C CYS A 109 7.02 -8.17 23.31
N ILE A 110 7.85 -8.72 22.42
CA ILE A 110 8.05 -10.16 22.29
C ILE A 110 8.74 -10.72 23.53
N LYS A 111 9.81 -10.04 23.99
CA LYS A 111 10.55 -10.43 25.19
C LYS A 111 9.71 -10.42 26.47
N VAL A 112 8.76 -9.49 26.61
CA VAL A 112 7.84 -9.44 27.76
C VAL A 112 7.02 -10.74 27.82
N LYS A 113 6.60 -11.29 26.69
CA LYS A 113 5.83 -12.53 26.64
C LYS A 113 6.71 -13.78 26.83
N GLU A 114 7.92 -13.78 26.28
CA GLU A 114 8.89 -14.90 26.39
C GLU A 114 9.53 -15.00 27.77
N GLY A 115 9.52 -13.91 28.56
CA GLY A 115 10.13 -13.85 29.87
C GLY A 115 9.48 -14.75 30.92
N ASN A 116 10.18 -14.95 32.07
CA ASN A 116 9.70 -15.74 33.21
C ASN A 116 8.41 -15.19 33.85
N CYS A 117 7.89 -14.12 33.30
CA CYS A 117 6.63 -13.50 33.68
C CYS A 117 5.39 -14.21 33.09
N GLN A 118 5.51 -15.46 32.64
CA GLN A 118 4.42 -16.24 32.02
C GLN A 118 3.18 -16.41 32.94
N SER A 119 3.34 -16.26 34.24
CA SER A 119 2.22 -16.26 35.20
C SER A 119 1.47 -14.92 35.27
N MET A 120 1.94 -13.91 34.55
CA MET A 120 1.29 -12.60 34.52
C MET A 120 0.20 -12.57 33.47
N ASP A 121 -0.92 -12.00 33.84
CA ASP A 121 -2.00 -11.58 32.95
C ASP A 121 -1.57 -10.32 32.15
N VAL A 122 -0.54 -10.47 31.30
CA VAL A 122 -0.04 -9.44 30.39
C VAL A 122 -0.53 -9.79 29.00
N LYS A 123 -1.17 -8.85 28.35
CA LYS A 123 -1.67 -9.01 26.97
C LYS A 123 -0.51 -9.35 26.02
N ASP A 124 -0.75 -10.32 25.15
CA ASP A 124 0.24 -10.73 24.15
C ASP A 124 0.18 -9.78 22.94
N TYR A 125 1.24 -9.03 22.73
CA TYR A 125 1.40 -8.14 21.58
C TYR A 125 2.41 -8.67 20.56
N THR A 126 2.81 -9.92 20.66
CA THR A 126 3.83 -10.52 19.78
C THR A 126 3.46 -10.41 18.31
N GLY A 127 2.20 -10.72 17.95
CA GLY A 127 1.72 -10.63 16.58
C GLY A 127 1.77 -9.21 16.05
N VAL A 128 1.17 -8.28 16.80
CA VAL A 128 1.10 -6.85 16.40
C VAL A 128 2.49 -6.22 16.30
N ALA A 129 3.36 -6.48 17.30
CA ALA A 129 4.75 -5.99 17.28
C ALA A 129 5.52 -6.56 16.09
N SER A 130 5.36 -7.86 15.80
CA SER A 130 6.02 -8.51 14.66
C SER A 130 5.55 -7.94 13.33
N ALA A 131 4.26 -7.65 13.16
CA ALA A 131 3.76 -6.98 11.95
C ALA A 131 4.40 -5.60 11.74
N HIS A 132 4.55 -4.81 12.81
CA HIS A 132 5.23 -3.51 12.71
C HIS A 132 6.73 -3.65 12.44
N ILE A 133 7.42 -4.60 13.08
CA ILE A 133 8.85 -4.89 12.82
C ILE A 133 9.01 -5.31 11.35
N ALA A 134 8.14 -6.19 10.85
CA ALA A 134 8.16 -6.63 9.46
C ALA A 134 8.00 -5.45 8.50
N ARG A 135 7.04 -4.56 8.76
CA ARG A 135 6.80 -3.37 7.93
C ARG A 135 7.99 -2.41 7.94
N ILE A 136 8.57 -2.10 9.10
CA ILE A 136 9.74 -1.23 9.21
C ILE A 136 10.92 -1.81 8.43
N ASN A 137 11.18 -3.13 8.54
CA ASN A 137 12.24 -3.78 7.80
C ASN A 137 11.99 -3.77 6.29
N LEU A 138 10.74 -3.94 5.86
CA LEU A 138 10.35 -3.81 4.45
C LEU A 138 10.64 -2.40 3.91
N ASP A 139 10.24 -1.36 4.64
CA ASP A 139 10.48 0.04 4.28
C ASP A 139 11.99 0.37 4.20
N LYS A 140 12.83 -0.40 4.91
CA LYS A 140 14.30 -0.32 4.88
C LYS A 140 14.94 -1.32 3.90
N LEU A 141 14.14 -2.00 3.07
CA LEU A 141 14.58 -3.00 2.09
C LEU A 141 15.31 -4.21 2.71
N ASN A 142 15.14 -4.43 4.01
CA ASN A 142 15.67 -5.58 4.71
C ASN A 142 14.69 -6.76 4.61
N TYR A 143 14.55 -7.30 3.40
CA TYR A 143 13.54 -8.32 3.06
C TYR A 143 13.67 -9.60 3.89
N LYS A 144 14.87 -9.98 4.33
CA LYS A 144 15.10 -11.18 5.15
C LYS A 144 14.43 -11.06 6.51
N GLU A 145 14.67 -9.97 7.22
CA GLU A 145 14.05 -9.74 8.52
C GLU A 145 12.56 -9.40 8.39
N ALA A 146 12.17 -8.66 7.33
CA ALA A 146 10.77 -8.39 7.04
C ALA A 146 9.97 -9.70 6.88
N ASP A 147 10.45 -10.64 6.07
CA ASP A 147 9.84 -11.95 5.84
C ASP A 147 9.77 -12.80 7.12
N ARG A 148 10.85 -12.82 7.91
CA ARG A 148 10.93 -13.53 9.20
C ARG A 148 9.88 -13.05 10.20
N TYR A 149 9.74 -11.73 10.38
CA TYR A 149 8.75 -11.17 11.31
C TYR A 149 7.33 -11.23 10.75
N ALA A 150 7.16 -11.21 9.43
CA ALA A 150 5.88 -11.47 8.79
C ALA A 150 5.38 -12.89 9.09
N ASP A 151 6.25 -13.90 9.06
CA ASP A 151 5.92 -15.28 9.45
C ASP A 151 5.49 -15.41 10.92
N ILE A 152 6.04 -14.58 11.81
CA ILE A 152 5.55 -14.53 13.20
C ILE A 152 4.17 -13.89 13.26
N ALA A 153 3.97 -12.75 12.59
CA ALA A 153 2.71 -12.03 12.57
C ALA A 153 1.55 -12.87 12.00
N LEU A 154 1.82 -13.75 11.02
CA LEU A 154 0.85 -14.67 10.43
C LEU A 154 0.24 -15.70 11.40
N ARG A 155 0.88 -15.92 12.55
CA ARG A 155 0.41 -16.89 13.56
C ARG A 155 -0.63 -16.31 14.52
N TYR A 156 -0.90 -15.01 14.42
CA TYR A 156 -1.81 -14.26 15.29
C TYR A 156 -2.91 -13.62 14.46
N ASP A 157 -4.17 -13.95 14.75
CA ASP A 157 -5.33 -13.51 13.95
C ASP A 157 -5.38 -11.99 13.76
N GLU A 158 -5.07 -11.21 14.82
CA GLU A 158 -5.10 -9.75 14.78
C GLU A 158 -4.02 -9.10 13.90
N SER A 159 -3.01 -9.86 13.47
CA SER A 159 -1.90 -9.38 12.65
C SER A 159 -1.64 -10.22 11.39
N ALA A 160 -2.38 -11.31 11.20
CA ALA A 160 -2.16 -12.25 10.09
C ALA A 160 -2.25 -11.57 8.72
N GLN A 161 -3.22 -10.70 8.52
CA GLN A 161 -3.39 -9.96 7.27
C GLN A 161 -2.20 -9.05 6.99
N LYS A 162 -1.76 -8.25 7.97
CA LYS A 162 -0.57 -7.38 7.83
C LYS A 162 0.70 -8.17 7.57
N GLY A 163 0.83 -9.34 8.20
CA GLY A 163 1.91 -10.29 7.94
C GLY A 163 1.90 -10.78 6.50
N ALA A 164 0.72 -11.18 5.98
CA ALA A 164 0.56 -11.64 4.60
C ALA A 164 0.88 -10.53 3.58
N GLU A 165 0.49 -9.30 3.84
CA GLU A 165 0.81 -8.13 3.00
C GLU A 165 2.31 -7.89 2.90
N VAL A 166 3.02 -7.89 4.04
CA VAL A 166 4.49 -7.72 4.04
C VAL A 166 5.15 -8.89 3.33
N LYS A 167 4.69 -10.12 3.57
CA LYS A 167 5.22 -11.31 2.89
C LYS A 167 5.03 -11.24 1.39
N ALA A 168 3.86 -10.83 0.90
CA ALA A 168 3.61 -10.63 -0.53
C ALA A 168 4.58 -9.60 -1.13
N GLN A 169 4.82 -8.48 -0.46
CA GLN A 169 5.75 -7.45 -0.94
C GLN A 169 7.21 -7.96 -0.94
N CYS A 170 7.64 -8.73 0.06
CA CYS A 170 8.95 -9.39 0.07
C CYS A 170 9.11 -10.39 -1.08
N MET A 171 8.05 -11.18 -1.35
CA MET A 171 8.03 -12.14 -2.47
C MET A 171 8.12 -11.40 -3.80
N TYR A 172 7.36 -10.31 -3.97
CA TYR A 172 7.41 -9.48 -5.19
C TYR A 172 8.82 -8.93 -5.45
N ALA A 173 9.47 -8.38 -4.42
CA ALA A 173 10.80 -7.79 -4.53
C ALA A 173 11.90 -8.80 -4.85
N ARG A 174 11.71 -10.08 -4.48
CA ARG A 174 12.70 -11.15 -4.64
C ARG A 174 12.33 -12.17 -5.73
N MET A 175 11.28 -11.92 -6.49
CA MET A 175 10.74 -12.82 -7.49
C MET A 175 11.65 -12.89 -8.72
N ILE A 176 12.22 -14.05 -9.00
CA ILE A 176 13.14 -14.29 -10.12
C ILE A 176 12.59 -15.37 -11.04
N THR A 177 12.05 -16.46 -10.48
CA THR A 177 11.64 -17.65 -11.23
C THR A 177 10.13 -17.68 -11.50
N ALA A 178 9.71 -18.54 -12.44
CA ALA A 178 8.30 -18.81 -12.67
C ALA A 178 7.60 -19.40 -11.43
N GLN A 179 8.35 -20.20 -10.63
CA GLN A 179 7.83 -20.75 -9.37
C GLN A 179 7.60 -19.66 -8.32
N ASP A 180 8.51 -18.68 -8.23
CA ASP A 180 8.32 -17.51 -7.33
C ASP A 180 7.09 -16.70 -7.75
N SER A 181 6.92 -16.52 -9.08
CA SER A 181 5.75 -15.84 -9.64
C SER A 181 4.45 -16.56 -9.30
N ALA A 182 4.42 -17.88 -9.37
CA ALA A 182 3.24 -18.67 -9.01
C ALA A 182 2.91 -18.59 -7.50
N LYS A 183 3.93 -18.66 -6.65
CA LYS A 183 3.77 -18.49 -5.19
C LYS A 183 3.25 -17.10 -4.84
N TYR A 184 3.83 -16.05 -5.45
CA TYR A 184 3.38 -14.68 -5.25
C TYR A 184 1.92 -14.51 -5.66
N LEU A 185 1.55 -15.00 -6.86
CA LEU A 185 0.18 -14.94 -7.35
C LEU A 185 -0.80 -15.62 -6.39
N ALA A 186 -0.47 -16.81 -5.87
CA ALA A 186 -1.33 -17.50 -4.93
C ALA A 186 -1.58 -16.69 -3.64
N VAL A 187 -0.55 -16.00 -3.13
CA VAL A 187 -0.67 -15.16 -1.92
C VAL A 187 -1.55 -13.94 -2.18
N ILE A 188 -1.31 -13.20 -3.27
CA ILE A 188 -2.08 -11.98 -3.55
C ILE A 188 -3.52 -12.30 -3.97
N THR A 189 -3.76 -13.43 -4.64
CA THR A 189 -5.13 -13.91 -4.95
C THR A 189 -5.89 -14.20 -3.66
N ARG A 190 -5.28 -14.90 -2.71
CA ARG A 190 -5.92 -15.18 -1.42
C ARG A 190 -6.23 -13.91 -0.63
N LEU A 191 -5.32 -12.93 -0.62
CA LEU A 191 -5.56 -11.63 0.03
C LEU A 191 -6.75 -10.93 -0.60
N TYR A 192 -6.81 -10.90 -1.93
CA TYR A 192 -7.91 -10.31 -2.67
C TYR A 192 -9.25 -11.04 -2.41
N GLU A 193 -9.28 -12.37 -2.43
CA GLU A 193 -10.48 -13.17 -2.11
C GLU A 193 -11.01 -12.92 -0.69
N THR A 194 -10.12 -12.57 0.26
CA THR A 194 -10.50 -12.22 1.63
C THR A 194 -11.16 -10.84 1.73
N GLU A 195 -10.66 -9.88 0.93
CA GLU A 195 -11.16 -8.50 0.88
C GLU A 195 -11.24 -8.01 -0.58
N PRO A 196 -12.26 -8.41 -1.34
CA PRO A 196 -12.37 -8.07 -2.77
C PRO A 196 -12.47 -6.56 -3.06
N THR A 197 -12.93 -5.76 -2.08
CA THR A 197 -13.03 -4.31 -2.21
C THR A 197 -11.73 -3.57 -1.86
N ASN A 198 -10.66 -4.30 -1.52
CA ASN A 198 -9.38 -3.69 -1.17
C ASN A 198 -8.60 -3.29 -2.44
N GLU A 199 -8.60 -1.99 -2.75
CA GLU A 199 -7.94 -1.43 -3.93
C GLU A 199 -6.44 -1.78 -4.02
N THR A 200 -5.76 -1.97 -2.87
CA THR A 200 -4.35 -2.35 -2.84
C THR A 200 -4.14 -3.76 -3.38
N TYR A 201 -4.98 -4.70 -3.00
CA TYR A 201 -4.87 -6.09 -3.47
C TYR A 201 -5.24 -6.21 -4.94
N PHE A 202 -6.27 -5.49 -5.36
CA PHE A 202 -6.61 -5.34 -6.76
C PHE A 202 -5.43 -4.77 -7.57
N ALA A 203 -4.80 -3.69 -7.10
CA ALA A 203 -3.65 -3.08 -7.77
C ALA A 203 -2.45 -4.04 -7.87
N TRP A 204 -2.21 -4.91 -6.88
CA TRP A 204 -1.14 -5.92 -6.95
C TRP A 204 -1.42 -7.00 -7.99
N LEU A 205 -2.66 -7.49 -8.07
CA LEU A 205 -3.10 -8.44 -9.11
C LEU A 205 -2.99 -7.80 -10.49
N MET A 206 -3.42 -6.56 -10.64
CA MET A 206 -3.29 -5.78 -11.86
C MET A 206 -1.85 -5.68 -12.33
N LYS A 207 -0.95 -5.26 -11.42
CA LYS A 207 0.48 -5.14 -11.70
C LYS A 207 1.10 -6.49 -12.09
N PHE A 208 0.60 -7.58 -11.53
CA PHE A 208 1.03 -8.92 -11.89
C PHE A 208 0.56 -9.31 -13.30
N TYR A 209 -0.71 -9.16 -13.60
CA TYR A 209 -1.30 -9.56 -14.89
C TYR A 209 -0.91 -8.63 -16.05
N SER A 210 -0.53 -7.38 -15.78
CA SER A 210 -0.01 -6.46 -16.80
C SER A 210 1.37 -6.83 -17.35
N ARG A 211 2.04 -7.84 -16.78
CA ARG A 211 3.32 -8.36 -17.32
C ARG A 211 3.09 -9.04 -18.67
N PRO A 212 4.02 -8.90 -19.63
CA PRO A 212 3.86 -9.50 -20.95
C PRO A 212 3.50 -11.00 -20.93
N SER A 213 4.11 -11.77 -20.02
CA SER A 213 3.87 -13.21 -19.87
C SER A 213 2.51 -13.59 -19.27
N GLN A 214 1.79 -12.64 -18.65
CA GLN A 214 0.51 -12.87 -17.95
C GLN A 214 -0.64 -12.09 -18.58
N ARG A 215 -0.37 -11.22 -19.55
CA ARG A 215 -1.34 -10.28 -20.13
C ARG A 215 -2.58 -10.96 -20.70
N HIS A 216 -2.45 -12.16 -21.24
CA HIS A 216 -3.57 -12.95 -21.77
C HIS A 216 -4.63 -13.32 -20.71
N LYS A 217 -4.28 -13.20 -19.42
CA LYS A 217 -5.20 -13.45 -18.29
C LYS A 217 -5.82 -12.16 -17.73
N LEU A 218 -5.33 -11.00 -18.16
CA LEU A 218 -5.75 -9.71 -17.62
C LEU A 218 -7.22 -9.44 -17.88
N GLU A 219 -7.68 -9.69 -19.10
CA GLU A 219 -9.08 -9.48 -19.51
C GLU A 219 -10.02 -10.34 -18.67
N TYR A 220 -9.73 -11.64 -18.52
CA TYR A 220 -10.50 -12.54 -17.66
C TYR A 220 -10.55 -12.06 -16.20
N PHE A 221 -9.41 -11.59 -15.67
CA PHE A 221 -9.35 -11.07 -14.31
C PHE A 221 -10.21 -9.80 -14.14
N VAL A 222 -10.14 -8.87 -15.10
CA VAL A 222 -10.95 -7.64 -15.10
C VAL A 222 -12.45 -7.96 -15.17
N ASP A 223 -12.85 -8.91 -16.03
CA ASP A 223 -14.25 -9.33 -16.13
C ASP A 223 -14.75 -9.95 -14.84
N LYS A 224 -13.94 -10.78 -14.17
CA LYS A 224 -14.27 -11.34 -12.86
C LYS A 224 -14.38 -10.27 -11.77
N GLU A 225 -13.53 -9.26 -11.80
CA GLU A 225 -13.62 -8.14 -10.87
C GLU A 225 -14.94 -7.38 -11.06
N LEU A 226 -15.34 -7.12 -12.30
CA LEU A 226 -16.60 -6.45 -12.61
C LEU A 226 -17.86 -7.25 -12.22
N GLU A 227 -17.77 -8.59 -12.19
CA GLU A 227 -18.84 -9.43 -11.65
C GLU A 227 -19.05 -9.22 -10.13
N HIS A 228 -17.97 -8.95 -9.39
CA HIS A 228 -18.01 -8.79 -7.92
C HIS A 228 -18.18 -7.33 -7.48
N ASN A 229 -17.58 -6.39 -8.20
CA ASN A 229 -17.52 -4.97 -7.85
C ASN A 229 -17.86 -4.08 -9.08
N PRO A 230 -19.10 -4.11 -9.59
CA PRO A 230 -19.48 -3.36 -10.79
C PRO A 230 -19.38 -1.84 -10.61
N ASP A 231 -19.45 -1.35 -9.36
CA ASP A 231 -19.36 0.07 -9.01
C ASP A 231 -17.91 0.56 -8.82
N ASN A 232 -16.89 -0.29 -9.03
CA ASN A 232 -15.51 0.11 -9.03
C ASN A 232 -15.12 0.64 -10.42
N SER A 233 -14.74 1.92 -10.51
CA SER A 233 -14.39 2.57 -11.78
C SER A 233 -13.10 2.02 -12.41
N ILE A 234 -12.14 1.53 -11.58
CA ILE A 234 -10.81 1.09 -12.04
C ILE A 234 -10.88 -0.10 -13.00
N PRO A 235 -11.62 -1.21 -12.72
CA PRO A 235 -11.78 -2.31 -13.66
C PRO A 235 -12.39 -1.86 -14.99
N TRP A 236 -13.34 -0.91 -14.98
CA TRP A 236 -13.90 -0.35 -16.21
C TRP A 236 -12.87 0.41 -17.04
N ILE A 237 -11.99 1.22 -16.41
CA ILE A 237 -10.86 1.88 -17.07
C ILE A 237 -9.96 0.85 -17.76
N LEU A 238 -9.64 -0.23 -17.06
CA LEU A 238 -8.77 -1.29 -17.57
C LEU A 238 -9.41 -2.07 -18.72
N LYS A 239 -10.71 -2.36 -18.62
CA LYS A 239 -11.47 -2.96 -19.71
C LYS A 239 -11.41 -2.08 -20.94
N GLY A 240 -11.60 -0.78 -20.76
CA GLY A 240 -11.45 0.21 -21.83
C GLY A 240 -10.05 0.23 -22.43
N GLU A 241 -9.00 0.21 -21.62
CA GLU A 241 -7.60 0.17 -22.08
C GLU A 241 -7.28 -1.11 -22.87
N ILE A 242 -7.72 -2.27 -22.39
CA ILE A 242 -7.55 -3.57 -23.08
C ILE A 242 -8.25 -3.55 -24.44
N ALA A 243 -9.52 -3.11 -24.49
CA ALA A 243 -10.30 -3.02 -25.70
C ALA A 243 -9.68 -2.00 -26.68
N MET A 244 -9.27 -0.81 -26.21
CA MET A 244 -8.62 0.22 -27.02
C MET A 244 -7.32 -0.30 -27.66
N GLN A 245 -6.48 -1.01 -26.92
CA GLN A 245 -5.25 -1.62 -27.46
C GLN A 245 -5.53 -2.72 -28.48
N ALA A 246 -6.66 -3.40 -28.35
CA ALA A 246 -7.13 -4.40 -29.32
C ALA A 246 -7.93 -3.78 -30.47
N GLN A 247 -8.05 -2.45 -30.54
CA GLN A 247 -8.84 -1.70 -31.52
C GLN A 247 -10.34 -2.06 -31.52
N ARG A 248 -10.84 -2.59 -30.40
CA ARG A 248 -12.28 -2.86 -30.18
C ARG A 248 -12.94 -1.60 -29.65
N TRP A 249 -13.10 -0.61 -30.55
CA TRP A 249 -13.47 0.76 -30.18
C TRP A 249 -14.78 0.87 -29.42
N ASP A 250 -15.82 0.13 -29.83
CA ASP A 250 -17.14 0.18 -29.18
C ASP A 250 -17.07 -0.33 -27.73
N GLU A 251 -16.39 -1.46 -27.50
CA GLU A 251 -16.19 -1.98 -26.15
C GLU A 251 -15.37 -1.02 -25.28
N ALA A 252 -14.35 -0.37 -25.86
CA ALA A 252 -13.55 0.62 -25.14
C ALA A 252 -14.38 1.84 -24.74
N ILE A 253 -15.19 2.37 -25.66
CA ILE A 253 -16.07 3.51 -25.43
C ILE A 253 -17.07 3.18 -24.32
N ASP A 254 -17.73 2.03 -24.39
CA ASP A 254 -18.71 1.61 -23.39
C ASP A 254 -18.08 1.45 -22.01
N ALA A 255 -16.91 0.80 -21.93
CA ALA A 255 -16.21 0.62 -20.68
C ALA A 255 -15.78 1.96 -20.05
N TYR A 256 -15.22 2.88 -20.83
CA TYR A 256 -14.85 4.21 -20.31
C TYR A 256 -16.08 5.05 -19.94
N LYS A 257 -17.21 4.92 -20.64
CA LYS A 257 -18.47 5.59 -20.26
C LYS A 257 -18.98 5.08 -18.91
N HIS A 258 -18.95 3.78 -18.66
CA HIS A 258 -19.29 3.23 -17.35
C HIS A 258 -18.39 3.79 -16.24
N SER A 259 -17.09 3.91 -16.51
CA SER A 259 -16.18 4.55 -15.55
C SER A 259 -16.53 6.03 -15.30
N ASP A 260 -16.89 6.82 -16.36
CA ASP A 260 -17.29 8.24 -16.23
C ASP A 260 -18.66 8.39 -15.51
N GLU A 261 -19.53 7.37 -15.54
CA GLU A 261 -20.78 7.33 -14.79
C GLU A 261 -20.52 7.13 -13.29
N ILE A 262 -19.55 6.27 -12.92
CA ILE A 262 -19.19 5.98 -11.52
C ILE A 262 -18.42 7.16 -10.91
N ILE A 263 -17.39 7.65 -11.60
CA ILE A 263 -16.57 8.80 -11.18
C ILE A 263 -16.57 9.86 -12.28
N PRO A 264 -17.52 10.81 -12.27
CA PRO A 264 -17.70 11.73 -13.38
C PRO A 264 -16.54 12.70 -13.57
N GLY A 265 -16.07 12.78 -14.79
CA GLY A 265 -15.18 13.85 -15.23
C GLY A 265 -13.71 13.65 -14.96
N GLU A 266 -13.24 12.43 -14.78
CA GLU A 266 -11.81 12.13 -14.79
C GLU A 266 -11.21 12.42 -16.17
N VAL A 267 -10.25 13.35 -16.21
CA VAL A 267 -9.67 13.85 -17.46
C VAL A 267 -9.11 12.75 -18.37
N PRO A 268 -8.31 11.77 -17.89
CA PRO A 268 -7.84 10.67 -18.73
C PRO A 268 -8.98 9.81 -19.31
N VAL A 269 -10.03 9.56 -18.53
CA VAL A 269 -11.16 8.72 -18.94
C VAL A 269 -11.94 9.41 -20.08
N ILE A 270 -12.38 10.65 -19.86
CA ILE A 270 -13.12 11.39 -20.89
C ILE A 270 -12.29 11.68 -22.14
N TYR A 271 -10.98 11.83 -21.98
CA TYR A 271 -10.03 11.93 -23.10
C TYR A 271 -10.00 10.64 -23.92
N ASN A 272 -9.89 9.48 -23.27
CA ASN A 272 -9.84 8.18 -23.94
C ASN A 272 -11.15 7.86 -24.68
N ILE A 273 -12.31 8.27 -24.15
CA ILE A 273 -13.58 8.17 -24.91
C ILE A 273 -13.47 8.95 -26.22
N GLY A 274 -12.99 10.20 -26.17
CA GLY A 274 -12.78 11.01 -27.36
C GLY A 274 -11.82 10.38 -28.36
N VAL A 275 -10.71 9.81 -27.88
CA VAL A 275 -9.72 9.09 -28.71
C VAL A 275 -10.32 7.85 -29.37
N CYS A 276 -11.08 7.05 -28.64
CA CYS A 276 -11.72 5.84 -29.18
C CYS A 276 -12.77 6.21 -30.24
N LEU A 277 -13.61 7.21 -30.00
CA LEU A 277 -14.58 7.72 -30.99
C LEU A 277 -13.88 8.24 -32.24
N ASN A 278 -12.78 8.98 -32.08
CA ASN A 278 -11.99 9.50 -33.20
C ASN A 278 -11.42 8.36 -34.05
N ASN A 279 -10.82 7.35 -33.44
CA ASN A 279 -10.25 6.20 -34.14
C ASN A 279 -11.35 5.34 -34.80
N LYS A 280 -12.49 5.14 -34.13
CA LYS A 280 -13.67 4.49 -34.72
C LYS A 280 -14.12 5.19 -35.99
N ALA A 281 -14.24 6.51 -35.98
CA ALA A 281 -14.66 7.29 -37.14
C ALA A 281 -13.66 7.18 -38.32
N LEU A 282 -12.36 7.14 -38.00
CA LEU A 282 -11.29 6.92 -39.00
C LEU A 282 -11.41 5.53 -39.64
N GLU A 283 -11.50 4.49 -38.80
CA GLU A 283 -11.65 3.11 -39.26
C GLU A 283 -12.89 2.93 -40.12
N MET A 284 -14.06 3.46 -39.70
CA MET A 284 -15.26 3.47 -40.49
C MET A 284 -15.04 4.11 -41.89
N SER A 285 -14.33 5.25 -41.92
CA SER A 285 -14.04 5.94 -43.21
C SER A 285 -13.13 5.12 -44.10
N GLU A 286 -12.12 4.47 -43.55
CA GLU A 286 -11.18 3.64 -44.31
C GLU A 286 -11.86 2.38 -44.84
N ASP A 287 -12.64 1.69 -44.05
CA ASP A 287 -13.29 0.45 -44.43
C ASP A 287 -14.36 0.66 -45.51
N LEU A 288 -15.16 1.72 -45.38
CA LEU A 288 -16.13 2.08 -46.39
C LEU A 288 -15.47 2.49 -47.71
N LYS A 289 -14.33 3.22 -47.67
CA LYS A 289 -13.57 3.54 -48.89
C LYS A 289 -12.97 2.30 -49.55
N LYS A 290 -12.46 1.34 -48.76
CA LYS A 290 -11.92 0.07 -49.27
C LYS A 290 -13.03 -0.77 -49.96
N GLN A 291 -14.26 -0.77 -49.40
CA GLN A 291 -15.38 -1.57 -49.90
C GLN A 291 -16.05 -0.94 -51.14
N GLN A 292 -16.21 0.39 -51.14
CA GLN A 292 -17.05 1.09 -52.12
C GLN A 292 -16.27 2.03 -53.06
N GLY A 293 -14.95 2.22 -52.77
CA GLY A 293 -14.10 3.15 -53.53
C GLY A 293 -14.29 4.62 -53.13
N THR A 294 -15.51 5.07 -52.88
CA THR A 294 -15.87 6.43 -52.43
C THR A 294 -16.93 6.39 -51.35
N LEU A 295 -16.96 7.41 -50.51
CA LEU A 295 -17.97 7.51 -49.45
C LEU A 295 -19.28 8.07 -50.04
N SER A 296 -20.40 7.47 -49.66
CA SER A 296 -21.73 8.06 -49.93
C SER A 296 -21.97 9.27 -49.01
N LYS A 297 -22.89 10.15 -49.37
CA LYS A 297 -23.28 11.28 -48.49
C LYS A 297 -23.84 10.81 -47.14
N GLU A 298 -24.49 9.67 -47.13
CA GLU A 298 -25.02 9.06 -45.91
C GLU A 298 -23.90 8.58 -45.00
N ASP A 299 -22.89 7.91 -45.56
CA ASP A 299 -21.71 7.45 -44.83
C ASP A 299 -20.89 8.60 -44.26
N GLU A 300 -20.67 9.66 -45.09
CA GLU A 300 -20.03 10.88 -44.62
C GLU A 300 -20.75 11.51 -43.42
N THR A 301 -22.09 11.50 -43.45
CA THR A 301 -22.92 12.04 -42.39
C THR A 301 -22.76 11.21 -41.12
N LYS A 302 -22.82 9.88 -41.21
CA LYS A 302 -22.60 8.97 -40.06
C LYS A 302 -21.21 9.15 -39.44
N ILE A 303 -20.16 9.20 -40.27
CA ILE A 303 -18.78 9.42 -39.82
C ILE A 303 -18.65 10.77 -39.10
N LYS A 304 -19.23 11.86 -39.69
CA LYS A 304 -19.23 13.18 -39.06
C LYS A 304 -19.97 13.21 -37.71
N GLN A 305 -21.04 12.42 -37.56
CA GLN A 305 -21.73 12.30 -36.28
C GLN A 305 -20.81 11.70 -35.18
N VAL A 306 -20.02 10.66 -35.48
CA VAL A 306 -19.07 10.08 -34.55
C VAL A 306 -17.95 11.08 -34.20
N PHE A 307 -17.42 11.82 -35.19
CA PHE A 307 -16.48 12.91 -34.92
C PHE A 307 -17.08 14.04 -34.05
N ALA A 308 -18.35 14.37 -34.27
CA ALA A 308 -19.04 15.37 -33.46
C ALA A 308 -19.22 14.90 -32.00
N GLU A 309 -19.44 13.60 -31.78
CA GLU A 309 -19.43 13.02 -30.43
C GLU A 309 -18.02 13.12 -29.80
N ALA A 310 -16.95 12.73 -30.51
CA ALA A 310 -15.58 12.85 -30.07
C ALA A 310 -15.21 14.29 -29.66
N ARG A 311 -15.65 15.28 -30.51
CA ARG A 311 -15.48 16.71 -30.21
C ARG A 311 -16.02 17.07 -28.84
N ASN A 312 -17.22 16.62 -28.49
CA ASN A 312 -17.87 16.96 -27.22
C ASN A 312 -17.01 16.48 -26.02
N TYR A 313 -16.38 15.32 -26.12
CA TYR A 313 -15.49 14.81 -25.08
C TYR A 313 -14.19 15.63 -25.01
N PHE A 314 -13.56 15.95 -26.14
CA PHE A 314 -12.34 16.76 -26.14
C PHE A 314 -12.59 18.20 -25.66
N GLU A 315 -13.75 18.80 -25.96
CA GLU A 315 -14.12 20.11 -25.43
C GLU A 315 -14.33 20.04 -23.89
N ARG A 316 -14.93 18.97 -23.37
CA ARG A 316 -15.00 18.74 -21.91
C ARG A 316 -13.61 18.64 -21.30
N VAL A 317 -12.66 17.95 -21.95
CA VAL A 317 -11.26 17.86 -21.51
C VAL A 317 -10.60 19.24 -21.53
N ARG A 318 -10.77 20.03 -22.61
CA ARG A 318 -10.24 21.40 -22.71
C ARG A 318 -10.65 22.28 -21.53
N VAL A 319 -11.90 22.16 -21.09
CA VAL A 319 -12.41 22.93 -19.94
C VAL A 319 -11.79 22.44 -18.62
N LYS A 320 -11.60 21.13 -18.45
CA LYS A 320 -11.12 20.54 -17.20
C LYS A 320 -9.58 20.56 -17.05
N ASP A 321 -8.86 20.55 -18.18
CA ASP A 321 -7.37 20.58 -18.22
C ASP A 321 -6.88 21.60 -19.25
N PRO A 322 -7.19 22.91 -19.06
CA PRO A 322 -6.87 23.95 -20.05
C PRO A 322 -5.35 24.09 -20.29
N HIS A 323 -4.54 23.71 -19.32
CA HIS A 323 -3.08 23.80 -19.40
C HIS A 323 -2.39 22.51 -19.86
N ARG A 324 -3.14 21.51 -20.29
CA ARG A 324 -2.62 20.21 -20.78
C ARG A 324 -1.66 19.52 -19.81
N LYS A 325 -1.98 19.56 -18.52
CA LYS A 325 -1.14 18.95 -17.48
C LYS A 325 -1.32 17.43 -17.38
N LYS A 326 -2.49 16.95 -17.80
CA LYS A 326 -2.85 15.53 -17.72
C LYS A 326 -2.80 14.86 -19.09
N VAL A 327 -3.32 15.52 -20.14
CA VAL A 327 -3.41 14.96 -21.50
C VAL A 327 -3.21 16.04 -22.57
N ASP A 328 -2.69 15.67 -23.74
CA ASP A 328 -2.63 16.56 -24.90
C ASP A 328 -3.91 16.45 -25.73
N TRP A 329 -4.90 17.26 -25.40
CA TRP A 329 -6.18 17.32 -26.08
C TRP A 329 -6.17 18.20 -27.34
N VAL A 330 -5.16 19.02 -27.56
CA VAL A 330 -5.12 20.00 -28.67
C VAL A 330 -5.04 19.30 -30.00
N THR A 331 -4.12 18.36 -30.16
CA THR A 331 -3.89 17.65 -31.43
C THR A 331 -5.15 16.91 -31.92
N PRO A 332 -5.79 16.04 -31.11
CA PRO A 332 -6.99 15.33 -31.56
C PRO A 332 -8.19 16.26 -31.76
N LEU A 333 -8.35 17.30 -30.95
CA LEU A 333 -9.44 18.26 -31.13
C LEU A 333 -9.27 19.08 -32.39
N TYR A 334 -8.04 19.50 -32.73
CA TYR A 334 -7.73 20.19 -33.99
C TYR A 334 -8.08 19.33 -35.21
N MET A 335 -7.73 18.05 -35.18
CA MET A 335 -8.06 17.10 -36.22
C MET A 335 -9.59 16.95 -36.38
N VAL A 336 -10.31 16.82 -35.29
CA VAL A 336 -11.80 16.70 -35.31
C VAL A 336 -12.44 17.96 -35.86
N TYR A 337 -12.02 19.16 -35.48
CA TYR A 337 -12.52 20.42 -36.06
C TYR A 337 -12.22 20.53 -37.55
N THR A 338 -11.08 20.00 -38.01
CA THR A 338 -10.72 19.97 -39.44
C THR A 338 -11.73 19.12 -40.21
N VAL A 339 -12.04 17.92 -39.75
CA VAL A 339 -13.00 17.00 -40.40
C VAL A 339 -14.41 17.58 -40.39
N LEU A 340 -14.79 18.24 -39.30
CA LEU A 340 -16.13 18.86 -39.17
C LEU A 340 -16.23 20.21 -39.93
N GLY A 341 -15.13 20.80 -40.38
CA GLY A 341 -15.11 22.10 -41.08
C GLY A 341 -15.35 23.30 -40.16
N GLU A 342 -15.04 23.19 -38.86
CA GLU A 342 -15.27 24.26 -37.87
C GLU A 342 -14.15 25.30 -37.88
N LYS A 343 -14.11 26.12 -38.95
CA LYS A 343 -13.02 27.06 -39.27
C LYS A 343 -12.67 28.03 -38.11
N ILE A 344 -13.67 28.59 -37.44
CA ILE A 344 -13.47 29.56 -36.37
C ILE A 344 -12.69 28.88 -35.18
N LYS A 345 -13.12 27.70 -34.79
CA LYS A 345 -12.52 26.94 -33.72
C LYS A 345 -11.11 26.41 -34.07
N LEU A 346 -10.87 26.13 -35.37
CA LEU A 346 -9.52 25.80 -35.85
C LEU A 346 -8.52 26.94 -35.64
N GLU A 347 -8.93 28.17 -36.03
CA GLU A 347 -8.04 29.33 -35.83
C GLU A 347 -7.72 29.59 -34.33
N GLU A 348 -8.66 29.32 -33.43
CA GLU A 348 -8.43 29.41 -31.99
C GLU A 348 -7.38 28.40 -31.49
N LEU A 349 -7.35 27.19 -32.08
CA LEU A 349 -6.41 26.14 -31.65
C LEU A 349 -5.05 26.22 -32.32
N LYS A 350 -4.96 26.85 -33.49
CA LYS A 350 -3.75 26.93 -34.30
C LYS A 350 -2.49 27.37 -33.52
N PRO A 351 -2.54 28.41 -32.66
CA PRO A 351 -1.38 28.82 -31.87
C PRO A 351 -0.94 27.78 -30.82
N LEU A 352 -1.81 26.82 -30.47
CA LEU A 352 -1.55 25.79 -29.44
C LEU A 352 -0.98 24.51 -30.04
N VAL A 353 -1.07 24.31 -31.36
CA VAL A 353 -0.53 23.16 -32.07
C VAL A 353 0.98 23.36 -32.22
N THR A 354 1.78 22.68 -31.40
CA THR A 354 3.25 22.71 -31.52
C THR A 354 3.69 21.94 -32.77
N GLY A 355 4.25 22.65 -33.75
CA GLY A 355 4.81 22.03 -34.96
C GLY A 355 4.45 22.62 -36.29
N PHE A 356 3.50 23.56 -36.37
CA PHE A 356 3.36 24.41 -37.52
C PHE A 356 4.40 25.53 -37.43
N LYS A 357 5.61 25.29 -37.98
CA LYS A 357 6.43 26.36 -38.49
C LYS A 357 5.85 26.75 -39.85
N ASP A 358 5.45 28.02 -39.98
CA ASP A 358 5.11 28.64 -41.25
C ASP A 358 6.21 28.43 -42.28
#